data_0252d1717bfe534c133bfb0f2a7fb432
#
_entry.id   0252d1717bfe534c133bfb0f2a7fb432
#
_cell.length_a   1.000
_cell.length_b   1.000
_cell.length_c   1.000
_cell.angle_alpha   90.00
_cell.angle_beta   90.00
_cell.angle_gamma   90.00
#
_symmetry.space_group_name_H-M   'P 1'
#
loop_
_entity.id
_entity.type
_entity.pdbx_description
1 polymer ?
#
loop_
_entity_poly.entity_id
_entity_poly.type
_entity_poly.pdbx_seq_one_letter_code
_entity_poly.pdbx_strand_id
1 'polypeptide(L)'
;MTGLTPIVIKAEEATKLYIMRNSQDHEVQPKDWLHPADSVRITEQHDEHAIQIFTYGSKSEDGVGARVAIFIQSKLAHQSRYTLHNRCANNEAEQLAIIKALEIIGKLYINDTIPRSATVNTDSRTTLQSFQNTNNHNYLIEEIRKSAIELEKRNWTITFTWIKAHVGIYGNELADKLAKEATRKDNILHRIPKNEVAQQLRDQSIAKWQYQWDHTTKGQATK
;
A
#
# COMPACT_ATOMS: atom_id res chain seq x y z
N MET A 1 30.97 -23.86 -12.59
CA MET A 1 29.98 -23.41 -11.57
C MET A 1 28.61 -23.92 -12.00
N THR A 2 28.15 -25.01 -11.44
CA THR A 2 26.79 -25.53 -11.68
C THR A 2 25.83 -24.67 -10.88
N GLY A 3 25.27 -23.64 -11.54
CA GLY A 3 24.32 -22.74 -10.91
C GLY A 3 23.00 -23.45 -10.64
N LEU A 4 22.82 -23.94 -9.42
CA LEU A 4 21.50 -24.35 -8.94
C LEU A 4 20.66 -23.09 -8.80
N THR A 5 19.57 -23.02 -9.56
CA THR A 5 18.59 -21.95 -9.43
C THR A 5 18.09 -21.90 -7.99
N PRO A 6 18.14 -20.75 -7.30
CA PRO A 6 17.65 -20.64 -5.93
C PRO A 6 16.23 -21.19 -5.80
N ILE A 7 15.93 -21.83 -4.66
CA ILE A 7 14.66 -22.51 -4.42
C ILE A 7 13.45 -21.56 -4.55
N VAL A 8 13.65 -20.29 -4.21
CA VAL A 8 12.64 -19.22 -4.33
C VAL A 8 12.28 -19.01 -5.81
N ILE A 9 13.28 -18.90 -6.69
CA ILE A 9 13.06 -18.72 -8.14
C ILE A 9 12.32 -19.91 -8.74
N LYS A 10 12.67 -21.14 -8.31
CA LYS A 10 11.95 -22.34 -8.73
C LYS A 10 10.51 -22.39 -8.22
N ALA A 11 10.25 -21.92 -7.02
CA ALA A 11 8.91 -21.84 -6.46
C ALA A 11 8.04 -20.82 -7.21
N GLU A 12 8.60 -19.67 -7.56
CA GLU A 12 7.93 -18.66 -8.40
C GLU A 12 7.62 -19.19 -9.79
N GLU A 13 8.59 -19.86 -10.42
CA GLU A 13 8.41 -20.52 -11.72
C GLU A 13 7.29 -21.56 -11.67
N ALA A 14 7.31 -22.41 -10.65
CA ALA A 14 6.28 -23.45 -10.45
C ALA A 14 4.89 -22.84 -10.24
N THR A 15 4.79 -21.74 -9.51
CA THR A 15 3.52 -21.02 -9.29
C THR A 15 3.00 -20.43 -10.61
N LYS A 16 3.86 -19.76 -11.39
CA LYS A 16 3.51 -19.23 -12.71
C LYS A 16 3.03 -20.33 -13.65
N LEU A 17 3.76 -21.44 -13.72
CA LEU A 17 3.40 -22.60 -14.53
C LEU A 17 2.07 -23.23 -14.09
N TYR A 18 1.81 -23.29 -12.77
CA TYR A 18 0.54 -23.79 -12.25
C TYR A 18 -0.63 -22.90 -12.68
N ILE A 19 -0.49 -21.59 -12.57
CA ILE A 19 -1.51 -20.62 -12.99
C ILE A 19 -1.77 -20.76 -14.50
N MET A 20 -0.74 -20.82 -15.31
CA MET A 20 -0.86 -21.01 -16.76
C MET A 20 -1.58 -22.31 -17.15
N ARG A 21 -1.29 -23.41 -16.47
CA ARG A 21 -1.92 -24.72 -16.75
C ARG A 21 -3.38 -24.80 -16.37
N ASN A 22 -3.79 -24.00 -15.38
CA ASN A 22 -5.18 -23.99 -14.87
C ASN A 22 -5.99 -22.79 -15.40
N SER A 23 -5.41 -21.94 -16.27
CA SER A 23 -6.19 -20.93 -16.98
C SER A 23 -7.05 -21.61 -18.05
N GLN A 24 -8.31 -21.15 -18.17
CA GLN A 24 -9.20 -21.66 -19.23
C GLN A 24 -8.85 -21.07 -20.61
N ASP A 25 -8.00 -20.06 -20.64
CA ASP A 25 -7.54 -19.43 -21.87
C ASP A 25 -6.35 -20.19 -22.46
N HIS A 26 -6.42 -20.54 -23.72
CA HIS A 26 -5.32 -21.16 -24.46
C HIS A 26 -4.18 -20.18 -24.76
N GLU A 27 -4.42 -18.87 -24.66
CA GLU A 27 -3.45 -17.80 -24.83
C GLU A 27 -3.36 -16.94 -23.57
N VAL A 28 -2.14 -16.82 -23.03
CA VAL A 28 -1.87 -15.98 -21.85
C VAL A 28 -1.32 -14.64 -22.33
N GLN A 29 -1.98 -13.55 -21.93
CA GLN A 29 -1.46 -12.21 -22.21
C GLN A 29 -0.14 -12.00 -21.47
N PRO A 30 0.87 -11.34 -22.06
CA PRO A 30 2.17 -11.11 -21.40
C PRO A 30 2.04 -10.48 -20.02
N LYS A 31 1.06 -9.60 -19.80
CA LYS A 31 0.78 -8.95 -18.52
C LYS A 31 0.28 -9.89 -17.42
N ASP A 32 -0.24 -11.06 -17.76
CA ASP A 32 -0.83 -12.00 -16.79
C ASP A 32 0.22 -12.93 -16.14
N TRP A 33 1.42 -13.02 -16.74
CA TRP A 33 2.53 -13.82 -16.21
C TRP A 33 3.72 -13.01 -15.70
N LEU A 34 3.69 -11.67 -15.87
CA LEU A 34 4.66 -10.79 -15.24
C LEU A 34 4.40 -10.72 -13.74
N HIS A 35 5.48 -10.55 -12.97
CA HIS A 35 5.31 -10.32 -11.54
C HIS A 35 4.55 -8.99 -11.33
N PRO A 36 3.58 -8.91 -10.40
CA PRO A 36 2.83 -7.67 -10.14
C PRO A 36 3.70 -6.43 -9.92
N ALA A 37 4.91 -6.59 -9.37
CA ALA A 37 5.86 -5.50 -9.20
C ALA A 37 6.36 -4.91 -10.52
N ASP A 38 6.42 -5.71 -11.59
CA ASP A 38 6.90 -5.26 -12.91
C ASP A 38 5.85 -4.40 -13.64
N SER A 39 4.58 -4.50 -13.22
CA SER A 39 3.47 -3.71 -13.77
C SER A 39 3.34 -2.34 -13.11
N VAL A 40 4.05 -2.08 -12.00
CA VAL A 40 3.95 -0.81 -11.28
C VAL A 40 4.82 0.24 -11.93
N ARG A 41 4.20 1.32 -12.42
CA ARG A 41 4.90 2.45 -13.06
C ARG A 41 5.25 3.49 -12.02
N ILE A 42 6.56 3.70 -11.81
CA ILE A 42 7.07 4.77 -10.94
C ILE A 42 7.81 5.78 -11.82
N THR A 43 7.53 7.06 -11.64
CA THR A 43 8.23 8.16 -12.31
C THR A 43 8.76 9.16 -11.30
N GLU A 44 9.90 9.77 -11.62
CA GLU A 44 10.43 10.92 -10.87
C GLU A 44 9.98 12.26 -11.49
N GLN A 45 9.41 12.22 -12.69
CA GLN A 45 8.90 13.41 -13.36
C GLN A 45 7.45 13.66 -12.95
N HIS A 46 7.10 14.92 -12.70
CA HIS A 46 5.71 15.34 -12.55
C HIS A 46 5.01 15.17 -13.88
N ASP A 47 4.26 14.09 -14.00
CA ASP A 47 3.40 13.85 -15.15
C ASP A 47 2.10 14.61 -14.94
N GLU A 48 1.79 15.55 -15.85
CA GLU A 48 0.58 16.37 -15.79
C GLU A 48 -0.66 15.59 -16.26
N HIS A 49 -0.89 14.41 -15.70
CA HIS A 49 -2.16 13.72 -15.94
C HIS A 49 -3.32 14.57 -15.44
N ALA A 50 -4.43 14.52 -16.15
CA ALA A 50 -5.64 15.25 -15.79
C ALA A 50 -6.18 14.89 -14.38
N ILE A 51 -5.78 13.73 -13.86
CA ILE A 51 -6.17 13.27 -12.53
C ILE A 51 -4.92 13.17 -11.66
N GLN A 52 -4.90 13.97 -10.60
CA GLN A 52 -3.85 14.00 -9.60
C GLN A 52 -4.40 13.50 -8.26
N ILE A 53 -3.75 12.51 -7.69
CA ILE A 53 -4.12 11.91 -6.41
C ILE A 53 -3.00 12.19 -5.42
N PHE A 54 -3.32 12.72 -4.26
CA PHE A 54 -2.38 12.95 -3.17
C PHE A 54 -2.74 12.05 -2.00
N THR A 55 -1.76 11.29 -1.51
CA THR A 55 -1.93 10.34 -0.42
C THR A 55 -0.97 10.62 0.71
N TYR A 56 -1.46 10.57 1.95
CA TYR A 56 -0.70 10.84 3.16
C TYR A 56 -1.02 9.82 4.25
N GLY A 57 0.02 9.37 4.92
CA GLY A 57 -0.06 8.69 6.19
C GLY A 57 0.57 9.54 7.28
N SER A 58 0.04 9.50 8.48
CA SER A 58 0.64 10.17 9.64
C SER A 58 0.40 9.36 10.92
N LYS A 59 1.41 9.37 11.79
CA LYS A 59 1.31 8.84 13.15
C LYS A 59 1.81 9.90 14.12
N SER A 60 0.98 10.20 15.12
CA SER A 60 1.28 11.10 16.22
C SER A 60 0.83 10.48 17.55
N GLU A 61 1.01 11.20 18.65
CA GLU A 61 0.46 10.80 19.94
C GLU A 61 -1.07 10.75 19.92
N ASP A 62 -1.71 11.58 19.11
CA ASP A 62 -3.17 11.65 18.96
C ASP A 62 -3.76 10.51 18.14
N GLY A 63 -2.92 9.72 17.43
CA GLY A 63 -3.39 8.59 16.65
C GLY A 63 -2.69 8.41 15.30
N VAL A 64 -3.22 7.48 14.52
CA VAL A 64 -2.73 7.13 13.18
C VAL A 64 -3.82 7.45 12.16
N GLY A 65 -3.46 8.13 11.09
CA GLY A 65 -4.41 8.53 10.06
C GLY A 65 -3.87 8.41 8.65
N ALA A 66 -4.77 8.16 7.72
CA ALA A 66 -4.52 8.15 6.28
C ALA A 66 -5.45 9.16 5.60
N ARG A 67 -4.96 9.83 4.56
CA ARG A 67 -5.73 10.85 3.81
C ARG A 67 -5.55 10.65 2.32
N VAL A 68 -6.63 10.94 1.59
CA VAL A 68 -6.66 10.91 0.13
C VAL A 68 -7.33 12.18 -0.36
N ALA A 69 -6.71 12.86 -1.33
CA ALA A 69 -7.32 13.94 -2.08
C ALA A 69 -7.15 13.68 -3.57
N ILE A 70 -8.23 13.78 -4.33
CA ILE A 70 -8.26 13.55 -5.78
C ILE A 70 -8.67 14.84 -6.47
N PHE A 71 -7.84 15.29 -7.38
CA PHE A 71 -8.09 16.45 -8.23
C PHE A 71 -8.30 15.98 -9.66
N ILE A 72 -9.29 16.53 -10.31
CA ILE A 72 -9.56 16.34 -11.73
C ILE A 72 -9.48 17.71 -12.39
N GLN A 73 -8.59 17.85 -13.37
CA GLN A 73 -8.33 19.15 -14.03
C GLN A 73 -8.11 20.29 -13.01
N SER A 74 -7.26 20.03 -12.02
CA SER A 74 -6.91 20.95 -10.93
C SER A 74 -8.06 21.34 -9.98
N LYS A 75 -9.23 20.72 -10.11
CA LYS A 75 -10.36 20.90 -9.19
C LYS A 75 -10.46 19.72 -8.23
N LEU A 76 -10.67 19.99 -6.94
CA LEU A 76 -10.89 18.95 -5.95
C LEU A 76 -12.19 18.20 -6.27
N ALA A 77 -12.07 16.93 -6.64
CA ALA A 77 -13.19 16.05 -6.97
C ALA A 77 -13.58 15.12 -5.82
N HIS A 78 -12.58 14.68 -5.01
CA HIS A 78 -12.85 13.81 -3.87
C HIS A 78 -11.83 14.04 -2.78
N GLN A 79 -12.28 13.89 -1.53
CA GLN A 79 -11.44 13.95 -0.34
C GLN A 79 -11.96 12.97 0.70
N SER A 80 -11.05 12.23 1.32
CA SER A 80 -11.39 11.31 2.42
C SER A 80 -10.28 11.22 3.44
N ARG A 81 -10.70 10.95 4.67
CA ARG A 81 -9.82 10.73 5.83
C ARG A 81 -10.20 9.41 6.49
N TYR A 82 -9.19 8.69 6.94
CA TYR A 82 -9.33 7.41 7.61
C TYR A 82 -8.55 7.45 8.92
N THR A 83 -9.18 7.08 10.01
CA THR A 83 -8.54 6.88 11.31
C THR A 83 -8.21 5.40 11.44
N LEU A 84 -6.96 5.09 11.73
CA LEU A 84 -6.45 3.74 11.93
C LEU A 84 -6.29 3.47 13.44
N HIS A 85 -6.12 2.21 13.77
CA HIS A 85 -5.75 1.83 15.13
C HIS A 85 -4.36 2.38 15.47
N ASN A 86 -4.16 2.87 16.72
CA ASN A 86 -2.90 3.52 17.16
C ASN A 86 -1.68 2.59 17.13
N ARG A 87 -1.86 1.29 17.01
CA ARG A 87 -0.79 0.34 16.78
C ARG A 87 -0.29 0.28 15.34
N CYS A 88 -1.01 0.84 14.40
CA CYS A 88 -0.55 0.93 13.03
C CYS A 88 0.73 1.79 12.95
N ALA A 89 1.66 1.37 12.09
CA ALA A 89 2.84 2.16 11.80
C ALA A 89 2.52 3.28 10.79
N ASN A 90 3.39 4.30 10.72
CA ASN A 90 3.26 5.36 9.73
C ASN A 90 3.23 4.82 8.30
N ASN A 91 4.14 3.91 7.96
CA ASN A 91 4.18 3.25 6.65
C ASN A 91 2.86 2.54 6.29
N GLU A 92 2.20 1.93 7.26
CA GLU A 92 0.92 1.26 7.03
C GLU A 92 -0.20 2.26 6.74
N ALA A 93 -0.16 3.43 7.37
CA ALA A 93 -1.09 4.51 7.06
C ALA A 93 -0.89 5.05 5.64
N GLU A 94 0.36 5.22 5.19
CA GLU A 94 0.70 5.64 3.84
C GLU A 94 0.27 4.60 2.79
N GLN A 95 0.56 3.33 3.03
CA GLN A 95 0.14 2.23 2.15
C GLN A 95 -1.38 2.13 2.06
N LEU A 96 -2.07 2.28 3.19
CA LEU A 96 -3.52 2.27 3.20
C LEU A 96 -4.12 3.47 2.46
N ALA A 97 -3.53 4.67 2.58
CA ALA A 97 -3.95 5.83 1.81
C ALA A 97 -3.92 5.53 0.30
N ILE A 98 -2.86 4.88 -0.18
CA ILE A 98 -2.73 4.47 -1.58
C ILE A 98 -3.81 3.45 -1.96
N ILE A 99 -4.05 2.41 -1.15
CA ILE A 99 -5.12 1.42 -1.40
C ILE A 99 -6.46 2.14 -1.54
N LYS A 100 -6.78 3.03 -0.59
CA LYS A 100 -8.05 3.78 -0.62
C LYS A 100 -8.16 4.70 -1.83
N ALA A 101 -7.07 5.31 -2.25
CA ALA A 101 -7.04 6.11 -3.47
C ALA A 101 -7.38 5.27 -4.71
N LEU A 102 -6.77 4.08 -4.86
CA LEU A 102 -7.05 3.17 -5.97
C LEU A 102 -8.48 2.63 -5.93
N GLU A 103 -9.02 2.30 -4.75
CA GLU A 103 -10.41 1.90 -4.59
C GLU A 103 -11.39 3.00 -5.04
N ILE A 104 -11.10 4.26 -4.69
CA ILE A 104 -11.95 5.39 -5.03
C ILE A 104 -11.92 5.63 -6.54
N ILE A 105 -10.72 5.67 -7.14
CA ILE A 105 -10.55 5.88 -8.58
C ILE A 105 -11.28 4.79 -9.39
N GLY A 106 -11.23 3.54 -8.92
CA GLY A 106 -11.93 2.43 -9.55
C GLY A 106 -13.46 2.54 -9.54
N LYS A 107 -14.01 3.36 -8.66
CA LYS A 107 -15.46 3.60 -8.53
C LYS A 107 -15.88 4.97 -9.06
N LEU A 108 -14.89 5.83 -9.36
CA LEU A 108 -15.18 7.19 -9.79
C LEU A 108 -15.76 7.19 -11.20
N TYR A 109 -16.90 7.84 -11.36
CA TYR A 109 -17.45 8.10 -12.68
C TYR A 109 -16.66 9.25 -13.32
N ILE A 110 -16.05 8.99 -14.46
CA ILE A 110 -15.27 9.95 -15.22
C ILE A 110 -15.94 10.10 -16.59
N ASN A 111 -16.13 11.35 -17.01
CA ASN A 111 -16.62 11.64 -18.34
C ASN A 111 -15.63 11.14 -19.40
N ASP A 112 -16.11 10.63 -20.53
CA ASP A 112 -15.31 10.09 -21.62
C ASP A 112 -14.31 11.08 -22.23
N THR A 113 -14.48 12.39 -21.96
CA THR A 113 -13.54 13.44 -22.38
C THR A 113 -12.25 13.46 -21.53
N ILE A 114 -12.23 12.82 -20.38
CA ILE A 114 -11.08 12.79 -19.48
C ILE A 114 -10.38 11.44 -19.62
N PRO A 115 -9.08 11.42 -19.94
CA PRO A 115 -8.33 10.18 -20.04
C PRO A 115 -8.36 9.40 -18.70
N ARG A 116 -8.48 8.10 -18.78
CA ARG A 116 -8.36 7.20 -17.60
C ARG A 116 -6.88 7.04 -17.22
N SER A 117 -6.24 8.17 -16.92
CA SER A 117 -4.85 8.21 -16.46
C SER A 117 -4.76 9.07 -15.20
N ALA A 118 -4.06 8.55 -14.19
CA ALA A 118 -3.93 9.19 -12.90
C ALA A 118 -2.52 9.04 -12.34
N THR A 119 -2.03 10.12 -11.70
CA THR A 119 -0.79 10.10 -10.94
C THR A 119 -1.10 10.04 -9.46
N VAL A 120 -0.56 9.04 -8.78
CA VAL A 120 -0.59 8.90 -7.32
C VAL A 120 0.68 9.50 -6.74
N ASN A 121 0.54 10.64 -6.09
CA ASN A 121 1.62 11.37 -5.43
C ASN A 121 1.70 10.96 -3.96
N THR A 122 2.86 10.49 -3.52
CA THR A 122 3.13 10.10 -2.14
C THR A 122 4.51 10.59 -1.69
N ASP A 123 4.66 10.93 -0.42
CA ASP A 123 5.95 11.28 0.18
C ASP A 123 6.72 10.06 0.74
N SER A 124 6.13 8.87 0.67
CA SER A 124 6.73 7.62 1.15
C SER A 124 7.63 6.94 0.12
N ARG A 125 8.91 7.29 0.11
CA ARG A 125 9.93 6.58 -0.70
C ARG A 125 9.99 5.09 -0.38
N THR A 126 9.88 4.74 0.88
CA THR A 126 9.92 3.34 1.35
C THR A 126 8.80 2.52 0.73
N THR A 127 7.60 3.09 0.65
CA THR A 127 6.45 2.44 0.02
C THR A 127 6.69 2.24 -1.49
N LEU A 128 7.18 3.27 -2.19
CA LEU A 128 7.49 3.16 -3.61
C LEU A 128 8.57 2.12 -3.92
N GLN A 129 9.66 2.10 -3.15
CA GLN A 129 10.71 1.08 -3.28
C GLN A 129 10.16 -0.33 -3.02
N SER A 130 9.23 -0.46 -2.08
CA SER A 130 8.57 -1.73 -1.78
C SER A 130 7.74 -2.26 -2.95
N PHE A 131 7.18 -1.38 -3.80
CA PHE A 131 6.41 -1.80 -4.97
C PHE A 131 7.27 -2.54 -6.00
N GLN A 132 8.52 -2.12 -6.18
CA GLN A 132 9.46 -2.71 -7.14
C GLN A 132 10.19 -3.94 -6.60
N ASN A 133 10.15 -4.15 -5.30
CA ASN A 133 10.82 -5.29 -4.67
C ASN A 133 9.95 -6.55 -4.76
N THR A 134 10.25 -7.43 -5.72
CA THR A 134 9.54 -8.71 -5.94
C THR A 134 9.51 -9.63 -4.72
N ASN A 135 10.50 -9.51 -3.83
CA ASN A 135 10.58 -10.31 -2.59
C ASN A 135 9.77 -9.70 -1.43
N ASN A 136 9.16 -8.55 -1.62
CA ASN A 136 8.32 -7.93 -0.60
C ASN A 136 6.89 -8.46 -0.71
N HIS A 137 6.56 -9.42 0.16
CA HIS A 137 5.23 -10.02 0.28
C HIS A 137 4.39 -9.40 1.40
N ASN A 138 4.66 -8.14 1.77
CA ASN A 138 3.78 -7.43 2.68
C ASN A 138 2.38 -7.34 2.07
N TYR A 139 1.39 -7.71 2.84
CA TYR A 139 0.00 -7.82 2.38
C TYR A 139 -0.55 -6.49 1.82
N LEU A 140 -0.19 -5.34 2.41
CA LEU A 140 -0.63 -4.03 1.89
C LEU A 140 0.04 -3.70 0.54
N ILE A 141 1.32 -4.06 0.38
CA ILE A 141 2.05 -3.90 -0.87
C ILE A 141 1.43 -4.76 -1.97
N GLU A 142 1.11 -6.03 -1.65
CA GLU A 142 0.42 -6.93 -2.58
C GLU A 142 -0.98 -6.42 -2.96
N GLU A 143 -1.71 -5.83 -2.02
CA GLU A 143 -3.02 -5.26 -2.27
C GLU A 143 -2.95 -4.05 -3.20
N ILE A 144 -1.93 -3.18 -3.03
CA ILE A 144 -1.69 -2.05 -3.95
C ILE A 144 -1.38 -2.55 -5.36
N ARG A 145 -0.47 -3.53 -5.49
CA ARG A 145 -0.12 -4.13 -6.77
C ARG A 145 -1.33 -4.72 -7.49
N LYS A 146 -2.14 -5.52 -6.79
CA LYS A 146 -3.38 -6.11 -7.32
C LYS A 146 -4.36 -5.05 -7.77
N SER A 147 -4.59 -4.03 -6.95
CA SER A 147 -5.51 -2.94 -7.27
C SER A 147 -5.05 -2.15 -8.51
N ALA A 148 -3.73 -1.91 -8.64
CA ALA A 148 -3.18 -1.25 -9.81
C ALA A 148 -3.39 -2.08 -11.10
N ILE A 149 -3.13 -3.39 -11.04
CA ILE A 149 -3.35 -4.32 -12.17
C ILE A 149 -4.84 -4.39 -12.55
N GLU A 150 -5.74 -4.46 -11.57
CA GLU A 150 -7.19 -4.48 -11.84
C GLU A 150 -7.66 -3.19 -12.52
N LEU A 151 -7.10 -2.05 -12.14
CA LEU A 151 -7.37 -0.78 -12.79
C LEU A 151 -6.80 -0.77 -14.22
N GLU A 152 -5.61 -1.31 -14.43
CA GLU A 152 -5.01 -1.43 -15.76
C GLU A 152 -5.87 -2.32 -16.69
N LYS A 153 -6.39 -3.44 -16.20
CA LYS A 153 -7.37 -4.29 -16.93
C LYS A 153 -8.64 -3.53 -17.32
N ARG A 154 -8.98 -2.48 -16.60
CA ARG A 154 -10.11 -1.58 -16.88
C ARG A 154 -9.71 -0.33 -17.68
N ASN A 155 -8.58 -0.40 -18.39
CA ASN A 155 -8.00 0.65 -19.22
C ASN A 155 -7.60 1.92 -18.45
N TRP A 156 -7.21 1.79 -17.18
CA TRP A 156 -6.57 2.85 -16.42
C TRP A 156 -5.06 2.81 -16.59
N THR A 157 -4.43 3.96 -16.71
CA THR A 157 -2.98 4.14 -16.57
C THR A 157 -2.71 4.78 -15.21
N ILE A 158 -2.12 4.02 -14.29
CA ILE A 158 -1.75 4.52 -12.96
C ILE A 158 -0.25 4.68 -12.89
N THR A 159 0.20 5.87 -12.54
CA THR A 159 1.61 6.21 -12.32
C THR A 159 1.80 6.64 -10.88
N PHE A 160 2.86 6.18 -10.23
CA PHE A 160 3.22 6.57 -8.87
C PHE A 160 4.40 7.53 -8.93
N THR A 161 4.33 8.61 -8.15
CA THR A 161 5.37 9.63 -8.11
C THR A 161 5.72 9.96 -6.66
N TRP A 162 7.02 10.07 -6.39
CA TRP A 162 7.46 10.59 -5.12
C TRP A 162 7.41 12.12 -5.12
N ILE A 163 6.81 12.67 -4.07
CA ILE A 163 6.83 14.11 -3.81
C ILE A 163 7.51 14.36 -2.46
N LYS A 164 8.26 15.46 -2.38
CA LYS A 164 8.84 15.85 -1.10
C LYS A 164 7.74 16.39 -0.18
N ALA A 165 7.73 15.90 1.07
CA ALA A 165 6.81 16.42 2.10
C ALA A 165 7.08 17.91 2.38
N HIS A 166 6.04 18.70 2.64
CA HIS A 166 6.10 20.08 3.14
C HIS A 166 6.93 21.08 2.30
N VAL A 167 6.98 20.93 0.98
CA VAL A 167 7.73 21.86 0.09
C VAL A 167 6.87 22.84 -0.71
N GLY A 168 5.66 23.14 -0.26
CA GLY A 168 4.85 24.17 -0.91
C GLY A 168 4.28 23.77 -2.27
N ILE A 169 4.23 22.49 -2.59
CA ILE A 169 3.52 22.03 -3.78
C ILE A 169 2.04 22.32 -3.55
N TYR A 170 1.48 23.21 -4.37
CA TYR A 170 0.11 23.74 -4.22
C TYR A 170 -0.94 22.64 -3.98
N GLY A 171 -0.88 21.55 -4.71
CA GLY A 171 -1.78 20.40 -4.50
C GLY A 171 -1.60 19.71 -3.14
N ASN A 172 -0.39 19.74 -2.60
CA ASN A 172 -0.02 19.14 -1.33
C ASN A 172 -0.53 19.99 -0.15
N GLU A 173 -0.23 21.29 -0.16
CA GLU A 173 -0.69 22.22 0.87
C GLU A 173 -2.20 22.44 0.80
N LEU A 174 -2.77 22.49 -0.40
CA LEU A 174 -4.20 22.59 -0.58
C LEU A 174 -4.90 21.31 -0.08
N ALA A 175 -4.37 20.14 -0.35
CA ALA A 175 -4.90 18.87 0.17
C ALA A 175 -4.81 18.83 1.71
N ASP A 176 -3.71 19.29 2.30
CA ASP A 176 -3.57 19.36 3.77
C ASP A 176 -4.49 20.44 4.39
N LYS A 177 -4.60 21.60 3.76
CA LYS A 177 -5.51 22.68 4.19
C LYS A 177 -6.96 22.25 4.08
N LEU A 178 -7.38 21.71 2.95
CA LEU A 178 -8.74 21.22 2.72
C LEU A 178 -9.05 20.00 3.60
N ALA A 179 -8.06 19.16 3.89
CA ALA A 179 -8.20 18.05 4.85
C ALA A 179 -8.39 18.54 6.29
N LYS A 180 -7.88 19.70 6.64
CA LYS A 180 -8.12 20.35 7.95
C LYS A 180 -9.49 21.03 8.00
N GLU A 181 -9.95 21.57 6.87
CA GLU A 181 -11.24 22.29 6.76
C GLU A 181 -12.42 21.33 6.56
N ALA A 182 -12.21 20.16 5.98
CA ALA A 182 -13.28 19.18 5.76
C ALA A 182 -13.74 18.56 7.08
N THR A 183 -14.87 18.99 7.51
CA THR A 183 -15.58 18.56 8.71
C THR A 183 -15.82 17.03 8.75
N ARG A 184 -15.09 16.33 9.63
CA ARG A 184 -15.58 15.32 10.57
C ARG A 184 -16.51 14.19 10.06
N LYS A 185 -16.13 13.51 8.97
CA LYS A 185 -16.54 12.10 8.82
C LYS A 185 -15.28 11.27 8.71
N ASP A 186 -14.68 10.97 9.85
CA ASP A 186 -13.58 10.04 9.93
C ASP A 186 -14.13 8.63 9.68
N ASN A 187 -13.66 8.00 8.60
CA ASN A 187 -13.90 6.58 8.42
C ASN A 187 -12.96 5.83 9.38
N ILE A 188 -13.52 5.28 10.45
CA ILE A 188 -12.72 4.54 11.43
C ILE A 188 -12.48 3.13 10.88
N LEU A 189 -11.21 2.78 10.73
CA LEU A 189 -10.78 1.45 10.31
C LEU A 189 -10.28 0.67 11.53
N HIS A 190 -11.11 -0.20 12.04
CA HIS A 190 -10.81 -1.01 13.24
C HIS A 190 -9.84 -2.17 12.98
N ARG A 191 -9.34 -2.32 11.75
CA ARG A 191 -8.44 -3.43 11.42
C ARG A 191 -7.04 -3.14 11.96
N ILE A 192 -6.52 -4.09 12.74
CA ILE A 192 -5.14 -4.09 13.20
C ILE A 192 -4.34 -4.96 12.22
N PRO A 193 -3.15 -4.52 11.78
CA PRO A 193 -2.29 -5.34 10.93
C PRO A 193 -1.95 -6.69 11.60
N LYS A 194 -1.90 -7.76 10.79
CA LYS A 194 -1.62 -9.11 11.31
C LYS A 194 -0.25 -9.22 11.99
N ASN A 195 0.76 -8.51 11.48
CA ASN A 195 2.09 -8.44 12.06
C ASN A 195 2.06 -7.84 13.47
N GLU A 196 1.26 -6.81 13.72
CA GLU A 196 1.08 -6.20 15.03
C GLU A 196 0.43 -7.17 16.02
N VAL A 197 -0.62 -7.86 15.58
CA VAL A 197 -1.25 -8.91 16.40
C VAL A 197 -0.26 -10.02 16.69
N ALA A 198 0.51 -10.48 15.69
CA ALA A 198 1.53 -11.50 15.87
C ALA A 198 2.65 -11.06 16.82
N GLN A 199 3.07 -9.79 16.75
CA GLN A 199 4.05 -9.23 17.69
C GLN A 199 3.49 -9.24 19.11
N GLN A 200 2.27 -8.77 19.32
CA GLN A 200 1.62 -8.76 20.62
C GLN A 200 1.52 -10.18 21.23
N LEU A 201 1.15 -11.16 20.41
CA LEU A 201 1.09 -12.56 20.85
C LEU A 201 2.46 -13.10 21.27
N ARG A 202 3.53 -12.74 20.53
CA ARG A 202 4.91 -13.08 20.91
C ARG A 202 5.29 -12.44 22.24
N ASP A 203 5.03 -11.14 22.41
CA ASP A 203 5.36 -10.42 23.64
C ASP A 203 4.61 -10.97 24.85
N GLN A 204 3.33 -11.30 24.69
CA GLN A 204 2.54 -11.97 25.73
C GLN A 204 3.09 -13.36 26.06
N SER A 205 3.52 -14.11 25.06
CA SER A 205 4.10 -15.44 25.27
C SER A 205 5.43 -15.36 26.01
N ILE A 206 6.28 -14.40 25.65
CA ILE A 206 7.55 -14.15 26.36
C ILE A 206 7.30 -13.72 27.79
N ALA A 207 6.38 -12.79 28.04
CA ALA A 207 6.04 -12.34 29.39
C ALA A 207 5.49 -13.49 30.25
N LYS A 208 4.62 -14.34 29.67
CA LYS A 208 4.09 -15.53 30.36
C LYS A 208 5.19 -16.53 30.67
N TRP A 209 6.10 -16.77 29.73
CA TRP A 209 7.24 -17.65 29.94
C TRP A 209 8.16 -17.11 31.04
N GLN A 210 8.50 -15.83 31.02
CA GLN A 210 9.33 -15.16 32.02
C GLN A 210 8.69 -15.29 33.41
N TYR A 211 7.39 -15.01 33.52
CA TYR A 211 6.66 -15.17 34.77
C TYR A 211 6.74 -16.62 35.32
N GLN A 212 6.52 -17.59 34.45
CA GLN A 212 6.63 -19.01 34.86
C GLN A 212 8.05 -19.38 35.28
N TRP A 213 9.06 -18.89 34.55
CA TRP A 213 10.47 -19.09 34.88
C TRP A 213 10.83 -18.53 36.26
N ASP A 214 10.41 -17.33 36.55
CA ASP A 214 10.69 -16.62 37.81
C ASP A 214 10.02 -17.32 39.02
N HIS A 215 8.87 -17.94 38.81
CA HIS A 215 8.07 -18.57 39.87
C HIS A 215 8.25 -20.11 39.94
N THR A 216 9.06 -20.68 39.08
CA THR A 216 9.33 -22.13 39.12
C THR A 216 10.53 -22.42 40.00
N THR A 217 10.36 -23.36 40.92
CA THR A 217 11.44 -23.83 41.81
C THR A 217 12.40 -24.80 41.15
N LYS A 218 12.04 -25.38 40.00
CA LYS A 218 12.89 -26.28 39.23
C LYS A 218 13.90 -25.49 38.42
N GLY A 219 15.19 -25.73 38.57
CA GLY A 219 16.27 -25.07 37.82
C GLY A 219 16.90 -23.85 38.50
N GLN A 220 16.66 -23.60 39.78
CA GLN A 220 17.29 -22.50 40.53
C GLN A 220 18.83 -22.62 40.67
N ALA A 221 19.40 -23.79 40.38
CA ALA A 221 20.85 -23.99 40.43
C ALA A 221 21.62 -23.37 39.23
N THR A 222 20.93 -22.81 38.27
CA THR A 222 21.51 -22.20 37.05
C THR A 222 21.06 -20.74 36.85
N LYS A 223 20.48 -20.11 37.89
CA LYS A 223 20.16 -18.68 37.89
C LYS A 223 21.37 -17.85 38.26
#